data_9819a12c7cb641b93bd2839ff9709d4a
#
_entry.id   9819a12c7cb641b93bd2839ff9709d4a
#
_cell.length_a   1.000
_cell.length_b   1.000
_cell.length_c   1.000
_cell.angle_alpha   90.00
_cell.angle_beta   90.00
_cell.angle_gamma   90.00
#
_symmetry.space_group_name_H-M   'P 1'
#
loop_
_entity.id
_entity.type
_entity.pdbx_description
1 polymer ?
#
loop_
_entity_poly.entity_id
_entity_poly.type
_entity_poly.pdbx_seq_one_letter_code
_entity_poly.pdbx_strand_id
1 'polypeptide(L)'
;MDLQQFDIPRYLANLPLFEEIAPADLQRLAQGCRLRNFSRGENIFSVGMPCEEFHVTVTGQVKLFALSPSGQEKVIELAGPGISFAEALVFTGKPYIINAQALSESIVLSVGKAAVVREIEDDPRFAMLMLAGISRRLHGLVHDVQAYSLHNGMQRVIDYLLHPLEENPATSSALKVSLPVSKATIASRLSIPPEYFTRVLNELESAGLISVDKREIHMPNAARLASHCA
;
A
#
# COMPACT_ATOMS: atom_id res chain seq x y z
N MET A 1 -21.19 -5.46 1.18
CA MET A 1 -21.06 -4.87 2.54
C MET A 1 -21.99 -3.67 2.58
N ASP A 2 -22.88 -3.59 3.57
CA ASP A 2 -23.73 -2.40 3.76
C ASP A 2 -22.89 -1.28 4.38
N LEU A 3 -22.65 -0.20 3.63
CA LEU A 3 -21.82 0.92 4.07
C LEU A 3 -22.45 1.70 5.24
N GLN A 4 -23.77 1.60 5.41
CA GLN A 4 -24.49 2.30 6.51
C GLN A 4 -24.28 1.61 7.86
N GLN A 5 -23.91 0.33 7.87
CA GLN A 5 -23.66 -0.46 9.08
C GLN A 5 -22.18 -0.64 9.39
N PHE A 6 -21.30 0.02 8.64
CA PHE A 6 -19.85 -0.11 8.84
C PHE A 6 -19.40 0.68 10.07
N ASP A 7 -18.80 -0.02 11.03
CA ASP A 7 -18.28 0.56 12.26
C ASP A 7 -16.91 1.21 12.01
N ILE A 8 -16.94 2.49 11.61
CA ILE A 8 -15.73 3.26 11.29
C ILE A 8 -14.78 3.35 12.49
N PRO A 9 -15.21 3.71 13.73
CA PRO A 9 -14.32 3.77 14.89
C PRO A 9 -13.58 2.44 15.13
N ARG A 10 -14.31 1.33 15.11
CA ARG A 10 -13.73 0.00 15.27
C ARG A 10 -12.74 -0.35 14.16
N TYR A 11 -13.03 0.06 12.93
CA TYR A 11 -12.11 -0.17 11.82
C TYR A 11 -10.84 0.65 11.99
N LEU A 12 -10.95 1.94 12.33
CA LEU A 12 -9.79 2.81 12.58
C LEU A 12 -8.89 2.25 13.69
N ALA A 13 -9.45 1.72 14.78
CA ALA A 13 -8.70 1.13 15.88
C ALA A 13 -7.78 -0.03 15.48
N ASN A 14 -8.05 -0.68 14.33
CA ASN A 14 -7.23 -1.79 13.83
C ASN A 14 -6.19 -1.35 12.78
N LEU A 15 -6.08 -0.06 12.49
CA LEU A 15 -5.14 0.45 11.51
C LEU A 15 -3.81 0.85 12.16
N PRO A 16 -2.64 0.46 11.58
CA PRO A 16 -1.34 0.82 12.13
C PRO A 16 -1.12 2.33 12.31
N LEU A 17 -1.80 3.15 11.46
CA LEU A 17 -1.73 4.61 11.56
C LEU A 17 -2.34 5.15 12.85
N PHE A 18 -3.34 4.45 13.41
CA PHE A 18 -4.12 4.87 14.58
C PHE A 18 -3.86 3.99 15.80
N GLU A 19 -2.79 3.22 15.78
CA GLU A 19 -2.36 2.41 16.92
C GLU A 19 -2.19 3.29 18.17
N GLU A 20 -2.68 2.81 19.31
CA GLU A 20 -2.65 3.50 20.60
C GLU A 20 -3.55 4.76 20.73
N ILE A 21 -4.35 5.12 19.71
CA ILE A 21 -5.31 6.22 19.84
C ILE A 21 -6.50 5.78 20.69
N ALA A 22 -6.92 6.64 21.62
CA ALA A 22 -8.03 6.34 22.51
C ALA A 22 -9.35 6.16 21.74
N PRO A 23 -10.24 5.24 22.17
CA PRO A 23 -11.52 4.98 21.47
C PRO A 23 -12.41 6.22 21.34
N ALA A 24 -12.38 7.15 22.33
CA ALA A 24 -13.15 8.38 22.28
C ALA A 24 -12.68 9.32 21.15
N ASP A 25 -11.37 9.40 20.92
CA ASP A 25 -10.77 10.21 19.84
C ASP A 25 -11.12 9.61 18.48
N LEU A 26 -11.08 8.28 18.36
CA LEU A 26 -11.50 7.58 17.13
C LEU A 26 -12.99 7.77 16.84
N GLN A 27 -13.86 7.84 17.85
CA GLN A 27 -15.27 8.15 17.66
C GLN A 27 -15.49 9.58 17.13
N ARG A 28 -14.72 10.57 17.63
CA ARG A 28 -14.78 11.94 17.11
C ARG A 28 -14.23 12.04 15.69
N LEU A 29 -13.08 11.43 15.45
CA LEU A 29 -12.46 11.39 14.12
C LEU A 29 -13.39 10.77 13.07
N ALA A 30 -14.12 9.71 13.46
CA ALA A 30 -15.06 9.01 12.58
C ALA A 30 -16.18 9.90 12.04
N GLN A 31 -16.56 10.96 12.75
CA GLN A 31 -17.56 11.93 12.28
C GLN A 31 -17.09 12.72 11.04
N GLY A 32 -15.78 12.82 10.85
CA GLY A 32 -15.18 13.43 9.67
C GLY A 32 -14.75 12.42 8.60
N CYS A 33 -15.15 11.16 8.76
CA CYS A 33 -14.83 10.08 7.82
C CYS A 33 -16.00 9.79 6.89
N ARG A 34 -15.68 9.34 5.67
CA ARG A 34 -16.67 8.91 4.66
C ARG A 34 -16.19 7.67 3.94
N LEU A 35 -17.07 6.68 3.81
CA LEU A 35 -16.86 5.51 2.95
C LEU A 35 -17.36 5.81 1.54
N ARG A 36 -16.52 5.48 0.55
CA ARG A 36 -16.85 5.62 -0.87
C ARG A 36 -16.53 4.32 -1.62
N ASN A 37 -17.41 3.97 -2.56
CA ASN A 37 -17.18 2.88 -3.50
C ASN A 37 -16.51 3.43 -4.75
N PHE A 38 -15.56 2.68 -5.28
CA PHE A 38 -14.88 2.98 -6.53
C PHE A 38 -14.88 1.72 -7.40
N SER A 39 -15.33 1.88 -8.64
CA SER A 39 -15.26 0.81 -9.64
C SER A 39 -13.83 0.65 -10.15
N ARG A 40 -13.53 -0.53 -10.68
CA ARG A 40 -12.23 -0.77 -11.32
C ARG A 40 -11.92 0.27 -12.40
N GLY A 41 -10.76 0.90 -12.30
CA GLY A 41 -10.30 1.95 -13.22
C GLY A 41 -10.75 3.36 -12.84
N GLU A 42 -11.59 3.52 -11.82
CA GLU A 42 -12.04 4.82 -11.34
C GLU A 42 -10.94 5.54 -10.55
N ASN A 43 -10.78 6.84 -10.80
CA ASN A 43 -9.82 7.66 -10.06
C ASN A 43 -10.41 8.10 -8.71
N ILE A 44 -9.64 7.93 -7.66
CA ILE A 44 -9.97 8.43 -6.31
C ILE A 44 -9.64 9.91 -6.24
N PHE A 45 -8.45 10.28 -6.74
CA PHE A 45 -8.03 11.66 -6.97
C PHE A 45 -6.99 11.72 -8.09
N SER A 46 -6.74 12.93 -8.59
CA SER A 46 -5.73 13.20 -9.61
C SER A 46 -4.74 14.24 -9.13
N VAL A 47 -3.52 14.19 -9.68
CA VAL A 47 -2.49 15.21 -9.44
C VAL A 47 -3.03 16.61 -9.68
N GLY A 48 -2.71 17.56 -8.77
CA GLY A 48 -3.16 18.94 -8.84
C GLY A 48 -4.50 19.24 -8.18
N MET A 49 -5.31 18.23 -7.84
CA MET A 49 -6.55 18.44 -7.07
C MET A 49 -6.24 18.86 -5.64
N PRO A 50 -7.06 19.72 -4.99
CA PRO A 50 -6.92 20.07 -3.58
C PRO A 50 -6.93 18.83 -2.68
N CYS A 51 -6.02 18.76 -1.71
CA CYS A 51 -5.94 17.66 -0.75
C CYS A 51 -6.62 18.08 0.57
N GLU A 52 -7.91 17.75 0.69
CA GLU A 52 -8.74 18.02 1.88
C GLU A 52 -8.99 16.76 2.72
N GLU A 53 -8.51 15.62 2.28
CA GLU A 53 -8.68 14.33 2.95
C GLU A 53 -7.52 13.39 2.59
N PHE A 54 -7.21 12.48 3.49
CA PHE A 54 -6.40 11.30 3.18
C PHE A 54 -7.30 10.05 3.16
N HIS A 55 -6.75 8.94 2.73
CA HIS A 55 -7.56 7.78 2.42
C HIS A 55 -6.98 6.51 3.02
N VAL A 56 -7.85 5.53 3.29
CA VAL A 56 -7.48 4.16 3.67
C VAL A 56 -8.26 3.20 2.78
N THR A 57 -7.59 2.25 2.17
CA THR A 57 -8.25 1.17 1.44
C THR A 57 -8.91 0.22 2.44
N VAL A 58 -10.24 0.07 2.38
CA VAL A 58 -10.99 -0.87 3.23
C VAL A 58 -11.06 -2.24 2.57
N THR A 59 -11.41 -2.27 1.28
CA THR A 59 -11.40 -3.47 0.45
C THR A 59 -10.90 -3.14 -0.95
N GLY A 60 -10.44 -4.15 -1.68
CA GLY A 60 -9.93 -3.97 -3.04
C GLY A 60 -8.47 -3.58 -3.08
N GLN A 61 -8.06 -2.93 -4.17
CA GLN A 61 -6.68 -2.51 -4.41
C GLN A 61 -6.66 -1.16 -5.09
N VAL A 62 -5.81 -0.27 -4.61
CA VAL A 62 -5.58 1.07 -5.16
C VAL A 62 -4.13 1.17 -5.60
N LYS A 63 -3.86 1.73 -6.78
CA LYS A 63 -2.51 2.13 -7.18
C LYS A 63 -2.33 3.63 -7.00
N LEU A 64 -1.17 4.00 -6.49
CA LEU A 64 -0.66 5.36 -6.51
C LEU A 64 0.38 5.44 -7.63
N PHE A 65 0.23 6.39 -8.55
CA PHE A 65 1.08 6.43 -9.73
C PHE A 65 1.36 7.85 -10.22
N ALA A 66 2.52 8.00 -10.84
CA ALA A 66 2.91 9.19 -11.58
C ALA A 66 2.84 8.93 -13.07
N LEU A 67 2.61 9.98 -13.85
CA LEU A 67 2.71 9.95 -15.31
C LEU A 67 3.89 10.82 -15.75
N SER A 68 4.71 10.30 -16.64
CA SER A 68 5.72 11.10 -17.32
C SER A 68 5.05 12.04 -18.33
N PRO A 69 5.76 13.08 -18.83
CA PRO A 69 5.25 13.93 -19.91
C PRO A 69 4.90 13.15 -21.20
N SER A 70 5.52 11.99 -21.42
CA SER A 70 5.21 11.09 -22.56
C SER A 70 4.04 10.15 -22.28
N GLY A 71 3.38 10.25 -21.11
CA GLY A 71 2.27 9.39 -20.73
C GLY A 71 2.65 8.03 -20.15
N GLN A 72 3.94 7.78 -19.93
CA GLN A 72 4.38 6.53 -19.30
C GLN A 72 4.00 6.52 -17.82
N GLU A 73 3.33 5.47 -17.39
CA GLU A 73 2.91 5.28 -16.00
C GLU A 73 4.02 4.62 -15.17
N LYS A 74 4.30 5.23 -14.01
CA LYS A 74 5.11 4.61 -12.94
C LYS A 74 4.25 4.38 -11.72
N VAL A 75 4.01 3.13 -11.36
CA VAL A 75 3.38 2.78 -10.09
C VAL A 75 4.39 3.04 -8.96
N ILE A 76 3.99 3.92 -8.05
CA ILE A 76 4.77 4.28 -6.85
C ILE A 76 4.44 3.30 -5.72
N GLU A 77 3.14 3.00 -5.54
CA GLU A 77 2.67 2.16 -4.45
C GLU A 77 1.38 1.43 -4.81
N LEU A 78 1.17 0.30 -4.14
CA LEU A 78 -0.07 -0.48 -4.16
C LEU A 78 -0.66 -0.48 -2.76
N ALA A 79 -1.77 0.22 -2.58
CA ALA A 79 -2.48 0.28 -1.31
C ALA A 79 -3.59 -0.76 -1.28
N GLY A 80 -3.32 -1.88 -0.59
CA GLY A 80 -4.29 -2.91 -0.26
C GLY A 80 -5.10 -2.57 1.00
N PRO A 81 -5.97 -3.49 1.47
CA PRO A 81 -6.76 -3.28 2.67
C PRO A 81 -5.91 -2.92 3.90
N GLY A 82 -6.34 -1.90 4.65
CA GLY A 82 -5.63 -1.39 5.83
C GLY A 82 -4.53 -0.38 5.53
N ILE A 83 -4.14 -0.19 4.27
CA ILE A 83 -3.08 0.76 3.90
C ILE A 83 -3.66 2.15 3.68
N SER A 84 -3.09 3.14 4.39
CA SER A 84 -3.39 4.56 4.22
C SER A 84 -2.55 5.19 3.12
N PHE A 85 -3.03 6.27 2.53
CA PHE A 85 -2.30 7.03 1.53
C PHE A 85 -2.73 8.51 1.49
N ALA A 86 -1.83 9.37 1.04
CA ALA A 86 -1.95 10.83 0.98
C ALA A 86 -1.98 11.54 2.35
N GLU A 87 -1.75 10.85 3.47
CA GLU A 87 -1.80 11.41 4.82
C GLU A 87 -0.80 12.57 5.04
N ALA A 88 0.40 12.50 4.47
CA ALA A 88 1.41 13.54 4.61
C ALA A 88 0.98 14.87 3.94
N LEU A 89 0.14 14.81 2.91
CA LEU A 89 -0.31 15.99 2.17
C LEU A 89 -1.34 16.82 2.95
N VAL A 90 -2.12 16.18 3.81
CA VAL A 90 -3.11 16.84 4.68
C VAL A 90 -2.46 17.94 5.53
N PHE A 91 -1.23 17.70 6.00
CA PHE A 91 -0.50 18.65 6.85
C PHE A 91 0.25 19.74 6.07
N THR A 92 0.54 19.53 4.79
CA THR A 92 1.35 20.45 4.00
C THR A 92 0.52 21.52 3.28
N GLY A 93 -0.80 21.35 3.18
CA GLY A 93 -1.67 22.23 2.41
C GLY A 93 -1.41 22.21 0.89
N LYS A 94 -0.61 21.26 0.41
CA LYS A 94 -0.31 21.09 -1.02
C LYS A 94 -1.37 20.24 -1.69
N PRO A 95 -1.61 20.44 -3.00
CA PRO A 95 -2.48 19.56 -3.79
C PRO A 95 -1.87 18.16 -3.88
N TYR A 96 -2.68 17.18 -4.34
CA TYR A 96 -2.17 15.85 -4.63
C TYR A 96 -1.04 15.90 -5.66
N ILE A 97 0.07 15.22 -5.37
CA ILE A 97 1.30 15.21 -6.19
C ILE A 97 1.40 14.01 -7.13
N ILE A 98 0.53 13.01 -6.94
CA ILE A 98 0.39 11.79 -7.76
C ILE A 98 -1.08 11.50 -7.96
N ASN A 99 -1.38 10.49 -8.80
CA ASN A 99 -2.75 10.01 -9.02
C ASN A 99 -3.03 8.78 -8.14
N ALA A 100 -4.31 8.56 -7.81
CA ALA A 100 -4.79 7.33 -7.18
C ALA A 100 -5.95 6.75 -7.98
N GLN A 101 -5.89 5.44 -8.28
CA GLN A 101 -6.88 4.73 -9.09
C GLN A 101 -7.17 3.35 -8.51
N ALA A 102 -8.44 2.98 -8.48
CA ALA A 102 -8.89 1.64 -8.09
C ALA A 102 -8.52 0.60 -9.15
N LEU A 103 -7.86 -0.49 -8.76
CA LEU A 103 -7.49 -1.62 -9.63
C LEU A 103 -8.52 -2.75 -9.64
N SER A 104 -9.43 -2.73 -8.68
CA SER A 104 -10.60 -3.62 -8.55
C SER A 104 -11.76 -2.83 -7.97
N GLU A 105 -12.94 -3.44 -7.85
CA GLU A 105 -14.01 -2.89 -7.00
C GLU A 105 -13.43 -2.66 -5.60
N SER A 106 -13.45 -1.41 -5.15
CA SER A 106 -12.77 -0.98 -3.93
C SER A 106 -13.67 -0.11 -3.07
N ILE A 107 -13.55 -0.30 -1.75
CA ILE A 107 -14.13 0.59 -0.76
C ILE A 107 -12.98 1.36 -0.11
N VAL A 108 -13.09 2.66 -0.10
CA VAL A 108 -12.09 3.57 0.46
C VAL A 108 -12.72 4.42 1.55
N LEU A 109 -12.09 4.45 2.71
CA LEU A 109 -12.40 5.36 3.80
C LEU A 109 -11.60 6.64 3.59
N SER A 110 -12.31 7.76 3.45
CA SER A 110 -11.69 9.09 3.39
C SER A 110 -11.81 9.78 4.75
N VAL A 111 -10.69 10.31 5.25
CA VAL A 111 -10.58 10.99 6.53
C VAL A 111 -10.32 12.47 6.27
N GLY A 112 -11.28 13.31 6.66
CA GLY A 112 -11.23 14.74 6.39
C GLY A 112 -10.16 15.47 7.21
N LYS A 113 -9.41 16.36 6.56
CA LYS A 113 -8.38 17.21 7.18
C LYS A 113 -8.91 17.97 8.39
N ALA A 114 -10.11 18.57 8.31
CA ALA A 114 -10.69 19.33 9.40
C ALA A 114 -10.94 18.48 10.66
N ALA A 115 -11.24 17.19 10.52
CA ALA A 115 -11.40 16.29 11.66
C ALA A 115 -10.04 15.99 12.31
N VAL A 116 -9.01 15.70 11.49
CA VAL A 116 -7.64 15.47 11.98
C VAL A 116 -7.12 16.68 12.74
N VAL A 117 -7.29 17.89 12.18
CA VAL A 117 -6.83 19.13 12.81
C VAL A 117 -7.51 19.35 14.17
N ARG A 118 -8.82 19.12 14.25
CA ARG A 118 -9.55 19.21 15.53
C ARG A 118 -9.02 18.26 16.59
N GLU A 119 -8.78 16.98 16.21
CA GLU A 119 -8.24 16.02 17.18
C GLU A 119 -6.84 16.41 17.67
N ILE A 120 -6.02 17.04 16.81
CA ILE A 120 -4.70 17.57 17.21
C ILE A 120 -4.84 18.77 18.16
N GLU A 121 -5.81 19.64 17.93
CA GLU A 121 -6.09 20.79 18.81
C GLU A 121 -6.63 20.35 20.18
N ASP A 122 -7.47 19.30 20.20
CA ASP A 122 -8.05 18.75 21.42
C ASP A 122 -7.04 17.93 22.26
N ASP A 123 -6.21 17.11 21.60
CA ASP A 123 -5.12 16.34 22.23
C ASP A 123 -3.85 16.32 21.36
N PRO A 124 -2.83 17.10 21.73
CA PRO A 124 -1.55 17.12 21.00
C PRO A 124 -0.86 15.76 20.89
N ARG A 125 -1.19 14.78 21.77
CA ARG A 125 -0.64 13.42 21.67
C ARG A 125 -1.11 12.73 20.40
N PHE A 126 -2.30 13.05 19.88
CA PHE A 126 -2.80 12.57 18.60
C PHE A 126 -1.81 12.91 17.47
N ALA A 127 -1.24 14.11 17.44
CA ALA A 127 -0.22 14.49 16.47
C ALA A 127 1.03 13.60 16.55
N MET A 128 1.48 13.25 17.77
CA MET A 128 2.65 12.38 17.94
C MET A 128 2.40 10.97 17.41
N LEU A 129 1.21 10.43 17.62
CA LEU A 129 0.82 9.11 17.09
C LEU A 129 0.73 9.12 15.57
N MET A 130 0.14 10.17 14.99
CA MET A 130 0.12 10.37 13.54
C MET A 130 1.54 10.48 12.95
N LEU A 131 2.42 11.23 13.59
CA LEU A 131 3.83 11.36 13.18
C LEU A 131 4.56 10.02 13.24
N ALA A 132 4.31 9.20 14.27
CA ALA A 132 4.89 7.86 14.36
C ALA A 132 4.42 6.97 13.19
N GLY A 133 3.14 7.01 12.82
CA GLY A 133 2.58 6.30 11.68
C GLY A 133 3.22 6.74 10.35
N ILE A 134 3.32 8.03 10.11
CA ILE A 134 3.96 8.61 8.92
C ILE A 134 5.46 8.25 8.86
N SER A 135 6.14 8.25 10.02
CA SER A 135 7.56 7.90 10.09
C SER A 135 7.82 6.43 9.74
N ARG A 136 6.97 5.51 10.21
CA ARG A 136 7.05 4.08 9.81
C ARG A 136 6.93 3.93 8.29
N ARG A 137 6.01 4.66 7.69
CA ARG A 137 5.83 4.66 6.23
C ARG A 137 7.03 5.24 5.48
N LEU A 138 7.62 6.32 5.99
CA LEU A 138 8.83 6.90 5.42
C LEU A 138 9.99 5.90 5.41
N HIS A 139 10.18 5.12 6.48
CA HIS A 139 11.18 4.06 6.52
C HIS A 139 10.96 3.02 5.41
N GLY A 140 9.72 2.60 5.15
CA GLY A 140 9.39 1.70 4.04
C GLY A 140 9.79 2.29 2.68
N LEU A 141 9.50 3.58 2.45
CA LEU A 141 9.90 4.26 1.21
C LEU A 141 11.42 4.37 1.05
N VAL A 142 12.16 4.59 2.13
CA VAL A 142 13.63 4.60 2.12
C VAL A 142 14.15 3.22 1.71
N HIS A 143 13.59 2.14 2.26
CA HIS A 143 13.93 0.76 1.89
C HIS A 143 13.65 0.49 0.40
N ASP A 144 12.51 0.95 -0.12
CA ASP A 144 12.20 0.86 -1.56
C ASP A 144 13.26 1.56 -2.43
N VAL A 145 13.68 2.78 -2.05
CA VAL A 145 14.72 3.52 -2.78
C VAL A 145 16.05 2.78 -2.76
N GLN A 146 16.42 2.18 -1.63
CA GLN A 146 17.62 1.34 -1.53
C GLN A 146 17.51 0.13 -2.46
N ALA A 147 16.39 -0.59 -2.45
CA ALA A 147 16.16 -1.73 -3.32
C ALA A 147 16.25 -1.35 -4.81
N TYR A 148 15.67 -0.21 -5.22
CA TYR A 148 15.76 0.25 -6.61
C TYR A 148 17.16 0.67 -7.03
N SER A 149 17.98 1.14 -6.09
CA SER A 149 19.33 1.66 -6.35
C SER A 149 20.41 0.57 -6.30
N LEU A 150 20.27 -0.39 -5.40
CA LEU A 150 21.31 -1.37 -5.07
C LEU A 150 21.02 -2.78 -5.61
N HIS A 151 19.73 -3.15 -5.78
CA HIS A 151 19.34 -4.49 -6.20
C HIS A 151 19.14 -4.55 -7.72
N ASN A 152 19.57 -5.65 -8.33
CA ASN A 152 19.22 -5.94 -9.71
C ASN A 152 17.73 -6.34 -9.85
N GLY A 153 17.26 -6.48 -11.11
CA GLY A 153 15.85 -6.75 -11.34
C GLY A 153 15.36 -8.09 -10.77
N MET A 154 16.21 -9.12 -10.73
CA MET A 154 15.87 -10.42 -10.14
C MET A 154 15.75 -10.31 -8.62
N GLN A 155 16.70 -9.66 -7.96
CA GLN A 155 16.65 -9.39 -6.53
C GLN A 155 15.38 -8.66 -6.12
N ARG A 156 14.99 -7.61 -6.86
CA ARG A 156 13.74 -6.87 -6.59
C ARG A 156 12.48 -7.73 -6.71
N VAL A 157 12.47 -8.71 -7.61
CA VAL A 157 11.36 -9.69 -7.71
C VAL A 157 11.36 -10.62 -6.50
N ILE A 158 12.52 -11.11 -6.09
CA ILE A 158 12.66 -12.00 -4.92
C ILE A 158 12.25 -11.27 -3.64
N ASP A 159 12.72 -10.04 -3.43
CA ASP A 159 12.36 -9.20 -2.28
C ASP A 159 10.84 -8.97 -2.22
N TYR A 160 10.22 -8.64 -3.35
CA TYR A 160 8.77 -8.50 -3.44
C TYR A 160 8.00 -9.77 -3.04
N LEU A 161 8.50 -10.94 -3.42
CA LEU A 161 7.88 -12.23 -3.05
C LEU A 161 8.09 -12.57 -1.57
N LEU A 162 9.20 -12.13 -0.98
CA LEU A 162 9.56 -12.38 0.42
C LEU A 162 8.99 -11.36 1.40
N HIS A 163 8.58 -10.17 0.92
CA HIS A 163 8.06 -9.09 1.75
C HIS A 163 6.98 -9.51 2.78
N PRO A 164 6.01 -10.40 2.45
CA PRO A 164 5.04 -10.88 3.43
C PRO A 164 5.63 -11.65 4.62
N LEU A 165 6.87 -12.15 4.51
CA LEU A 165 7.59 -12.81 5.61
C LEU A 165 8.18 -11.82 6.61
N GLU A 166 8.62 -10.67 6.12
CA GLU A 166 9.18 -9.61 6.98
C GLU A 166 8.09 -9.06 7.90
N GLU A 167 6.85 -8.99 7.40
CA GLU A 167 5.69 -8.56 8.19
C GLU A 167 5.18 -9.65 9.15
N ASN A 168 5.44 -10.93 8.89
CA ASN A 168 4.97 -12.04 9.73
C ASN A 168 5.96 -13.21 9.82
N PRO A 169 7.02 -13.12 10.66
CA PRO A 169 8.11 -14.10 10.75
C PRO A 169 7.70 -15.51 11.17
N ALA A 170 6.47 -15.71 11.68
CA ALA A 170 6.00 -17.00 12.19
C ALA A 170 5.70 -18.05 11.10
N THR A 171 5.75 -17.69 9.81
CA THR A 171 5.43 -18.58 8.66
C THR A 171 6.69 -19.10 7.95
N SER A 172 7.54 -19.84 8.64
CA SER A 172 8.93 -20.06 8.20
C SER A 172 9.22 -21.25 7.27
N SER A 173 8.27 -22.03 6.75
CA SER A 173 8.67 -23.21 5.95
C SER A 173 8.13 -23.29 4.51
N ALA A 174 6.90 -22.95 4.25
CA ALA A 174 6.38 -22.89 2.89
C ALA A 174 5.41 -21.70 2.79
N LEU A 175 5.66 -20.81 1.84
CA LEU A 175 4.85 -19.61 1.65
C LEU A 175 4.04 -19.72 0.39
N LYS A 176 2.80 -19.22 0.49
CA LYS A 176 1.92 -18.99 -0.64
C LYS A 176 1.62 -17.50 -0.72
N VAL A 177 2.00 -16.87 -1.82
CA VAL A 177 1.76 -15.46 -2.09
C VAL A 177 0.79 -15.35 -3.26
N SER A 178 -0.32 -14.65 -3.04
CA SER A 178 -1.25 -14.32 -4.12
C SER A 178 -0.88 -12.96 -4.70
N LEU A 179 -0.68 -12.88 -6.01
CA LEU A 179 -0.44 -11.60 -6.68
C LEU A 179 -1.73 -10.76 -6.67
N PRO A 180 -1.77 -9.65 -5.93
CA PRO A 180 -3.00 -8.88 -5.72
C PRO A 180 -3.48 -8.18 -7.00
N VAL A 181 -2.57 -7.94 -7.94
CA VAL A 181 -2.80 -7.19 -9.17
C VAL A 181 -2.13 -7.87 -10.38
N SER A 182 -2.21 -7.27 -11.56
CA SER A 182 -1.56 -7.80 -12.77
C SER A 182 -0.04 -7.81 -12.66
N LYS A 183 0.62 -8.76 -13.34
CA LYS A 183 2.09 -8.82 -13.44
C LYS A 183 2.68 -7.51 -13.99
N ALA A 184 2.00 -6.86 -14.93
CA ALA A 184 2.42 -5.57 -15.48
C ALA A 184 2.41 -4.45 -14.42
N THR A 185 1.39 -4.42 -13.55
CA THR A 185 1.30 -3.45 -12.44
C THR A 185 2.43 -3.66 -11.43
N ILE A 186 2.72 -4.93 -11.08
CA ILE A 186 3.84 -5.27 -10.18
C ILE A 186 5.17 -4.91 -10.82
N ALA A 187 5.38 -5.24 -12.09
CA ALA A 187 6.59 -4.89 -12.82
C ALA A 187 6.83 -3.37 -12.83
N SER A 188 5.77 -2.57 -13.08
CA SER A 188 5.85 -1.11 -12.96
C SER A 188 6.25 -0.66 -11.55
N ARG A 189 5.68 -1.28 -10.49
CA ARG A 189 6.05 -1.01 -9.10
C ARG A 189 7.54 -1.30 -8.84
N LEU A 190 8.06 -2.41 -9.37
CA LEU A 190 9.45 -2.84 -9.22
C LEU A 190 10.43 -2.13 -10.16
N SER A 191 9.98 -1.22 -11.02
CA SER A 191 10.81 -0.53 -12.03
C SER A 191 11.52 -1.49 -13.00
N ILE A 192 10.80 -2.51 -13.46
CA ILE A 192 11.28 -3.48 -14.46
C ILE A 192 10.25 -3.63 -15.60
N PRO A 193 10.68 -4.03 -16.81
CA PRO A 193 9.75 -4.36 -17.89
C PRO A 193 8.84 -5.57 -17.52
N PRO A 194 7.56 -5.59 -17.94
CA PRO A 194 6.65 -6.72 -17.67
C PRO A 194 7.16 -8.06 -18.20
N GLU A 195 7.83 -8.06 -19.36
CA GLU A 195 8.44 -9.24 -19.97
C GLU A 195 9.58 -9.78 -19.10
N TYR A 196 10.38 -8.87 -18.52
CA TYR A 196 11.46 -9.23 -17.61
C TYR A 196 10.90 -9.87 -16.33
N PHE A 197 9.84 -9.31 -15.74
CA PHE A 197 9.18 -9.90 -14.58
C PHE A 197 8.74 -11.34 -14.86
N THR A 198 8.09 -11.58 -16.00
CA THR A 198 7.65 -12.92 -16.41
C THR A 198 8.83 -13.86 -16.60
N ARG A 199 9.91 -13.40 -17.22
CA ARG A 199 11.13 -14.19 -17.41
C ARG A 199 11.76 -14.60 -16.09
N VAL A 200 11.86 -13.69 -15.13
CA VAL A 200 12.38 -14.00 -13.79
C VAL A 200 11.52 -15.06 -13.08
N LEU A 201 10.19 -14.95 -13.12
CA LEU A 201 9.34 -15.98 -12.53
C LEU A 201 9.57 -17.36 -13.14
N ASN A 202 9.70 -17.46 -14.47
CA ASN A 202 9.98 -18.72 -15.17
C ASN A 202 11.38 -19.27 -14.81
N GLU A 203 12.37 -18.41 -14.64
CA GLU A 203 13.73 -18.79 -14.23
C GLU A 203 13.75 -19.38 -12.81
N LEU A 204 13.08 -18.70 -11.85
CA LEU A 204 12.95 -19.17 -10.48
C LEU A 204 12.15 -20.49 -10.42
N GLU A 205 11.12 -20.65 -11.23
CA GLU A 205 10.34 -21.89 -11.33
C GLU A 205 11.19 -23.03 -11.91
N SER A 206 11.95 -22.78 -12.97
CA SER A 206 12.87 -23.77 -13.57
C SER A 206 13.96 -24.20 -12.61
N ALA A 207 14.41 -23.31 -11.71
CA ALA A 207 15.37 -23.62 -10.63
C ALA A 207 14.71 -24.35 -9.43
N GLY A 208 13.40 -24.61 -9.46
CA GLY A 208 12.66 -25.26 -8.39
C GLY A 208 12.59 -24.46 -7.09
N LEU A 209 12.69 -23.12 -7.20
CA LEU A 209 12.62 -22.19 -6.07
C LEU A 209 11.20 -21.73 -5.79
N ILE A 210 10.36 -21.68 -6.83
CA ILE A 210 8.95 -21.35 -6.75
C ILE A 210 8.14 -22.29 -7.66
N SER A 211 6.81 -22.29 -7.48
CA SER A 211 5.88 -22.74 -8.51
C SER A 211 4.77 -21.73 -8.70
N VAL A 212 4.35 -21.53 -9.95
CA VAL A 212 3.38 -20.50 -10.33
C VAL A 212 2.08 -21.17 -10.79
N ASP A 213 0.99 -20.93 -10.06
CA ASP A 213 -0.36 -21.30 -10.47
C ASP A 213 -1.21 -20.05 -10.64
N LYS A 214 -1.36 -19.59 -11.88
CA LYS A 214 -2.10 -18.36 -12.23
C LYS A 214 -1.57 -17.11 -11.48
N ARG A 215 -2.22 -16.76 -10.37
CA ARG A 215 -1.84 -15.64 -9.49
C ARG A 215 -1.21 -16.09 -8.18
N GLU A 216 -1.19 -17.37 -7.92
CA GLU A 216 -0.61 -17.94 -6.71
C GLU A 216 0.84 -18.34 -6.98
N ILE A 217 1.73 -17.91 -6.11
CA ILE A 217 3.14 -18.27 -6.16
C ILE A 217 3.45 -19.03 -4.87
N HIS A 218 3.87 -20.28 -5.02
CA HIS A 218 4.28 -21.12 -3.91
C HIS A 218 5.80 -21.10 -3.81
N MET A 219 6.30 -20.84 -2.62
CA MET A 219 7.72 -20.86 -2.28
C MET A 219 7.97 -22.00 -1.29
N PRO A 220 8.48 -23.16 -1.74
CA PRO A 220 8.72 -24.30 -0.86
C PRO A 220 9.73 -24.02 0.24
N ASN A 221 10.70 -23.15 -0.03
CA ASN A 221 11.74 -22.76 0.91
C ASN A 221 12.16 -21.29 0.69
N ALA A 222 11.65 -20.41 1.52
CA ALA A 222 11.92 -18.97 1.43
C ALA A 222 13.40 -18.62 1.69
N ALA A 223 14.08 -19.33 2.58
CA ALA A 223 15.51 -19.10 2.85
C ALA A 223 16.39 -19.45 1.64
N ARG A 224 16.04 -20.53 0.92
CA ARG A 224 16.71 -20.90 -0.34
C ARG A 224 16.46 -19.87 -1.44
N LEU A 225 15.24 -19.32 -1.51
CA LEU A 225 14.91 -18.26 -2.44
C LEU A 225 15.71 -16.98 -2.13
N ALA A 226 15.77 -16.58 -0.86
CA ALA A 226 16.53 -15.40 -0.42
C ALA A 226 18.03 -15.51 -0.75
N SER A 227 18.62 -16.71 -0.61
CA SER A 227 20.05 -16.95 -0.89
C SER A 227 20.38 -17.05 -2.40
N HIS A 228 19.39 -17.08 -3.29
CA HIS A 228 19.63 -17.29 -4.72
C HIS A 228 20.32 -16.11 -5.41
N CYS A 229 20.27 -14.92 -4.83
CA CYS A 229 20.84 -13.68 -5.36
C CYS A 229 21.95 -13.08 -4.47
N ALA A 230 22.39 -13.81 -3.41
CA ALA A 230 23.45 -13.36 -2.53
C ALA A 230 24.82 -13.49 -3.19
#